data_ba713ff54d7514432e6e3017fe10ec4f
#
_entry.id   ba713ff54d7514432e6e3017fe10ec4f
#
_cell.length_a   1.000
_cell.length_b   1.000
_cell.length_c   1.000
_cell.angle_alpha   90.00
_cell.angle_beta   90.00
_cell.angle_gamma   90.00
#
_symmetry.space_group_name_H-M   'P 1'
#
loop_
_entity.id
_entity.type
_entity.pdbx_description
1 polymer ?
#
loop_
_entity_poly.entity_id
_entity_poly.type
_entity_poly.pdbx_seq_one_letter_code
_entity_poly.pdbx_strand_id
1 'polypeptide(L)'
;MITGVAICPPAPLLARELTGLDPVIPELRRACAVAAERLVRSSPEVIAVVGPGRRTAVWPADGRLNLAAFGPTLGTQSEPRGSPLPLPLGLGARLLDESGYTGPRLLQSVHSGEPAAACMRMGADLRTLSDRVGLLVMTDGSACRSLRAPGHLDPRAADFDAVLEGAVRGGDLGPLRVMDARLAGELLVAGRPAWQVLAGAMPGRALRTEIHYKDDPFGVFYLVAWLAGELGPVRRRARPGPAAARPARCRRSRQPGDVTVPNRPGVAVRRDRRWRSG
;
A
#
# COMPACT_ATOMS: atom_id res chain seq x y z
N MET A 1 -9.07 7.80 -3.03
CA MET A 1 -7.94 8.42 -3.79
C MET A 1 -6.64 8.24 -3.03
N ILE A 2 -5.45 8.20 -3.69
CA ILE A 2 -4.16 8.15 -2.98
C ILE A 2 -3.89 9.52 -2.33
N THR A 3 -3.69 9.53 -1.01
CA THR A 3 -3.37 10.74 -0.21
C THR A 3 -1.86 10.99 -0.16
N GLY A 4 -1.07 9.93 -0.23
CA GLY A 4 0.38 9.99 -0.21
C GLY A 4 0.99 8.62 -0.50
N VAL A 5 2.24 8.64 -0.94
CA VAL A 5 3.05 7.45 -1.19
C VAL A 5 4.37 7.60 -0.46
N ALA A 6 4.79 6.56 0.26
CA ALA A 6 6.16 6.41 0.72
C ALA A 6 6.83 5.26 -0.06
N ILE A 7 8.03 5.48 -0.55
CA ILE A 7 8.87 4.47 -1.19
C ILE A 7 10.02 4.18 -0.23
N CYS A 8 10.21 2.91 0.14
CA CYS A 8 11.27 2.47 1.03
C CYS A 8 11.88 1.16 0.51
N PRO A 9 13.20 0.94 0.59
CA PRO A 9 13.79 -0.32 0.20
C PRO A 9 13.50 -1.43 1.23
N PRO A 10 13.27 -2.67 0.78
CA PRO A 10 13.10 -3.81 1.67
C PRO A 10 14.45 -4.35 2.17
N ALA A 11 15.34 -3.46 2.58
CA ALA A 11 16.70 -3.81 3.01
C ALA A 11 16.66 -4.55 4.35
N PRO A 12 17.23 -5.78 4.47
CA PRO A 12 17.29 -6.52 5.73
C PRO A 12 17.93 -5.72 6.87
N LEU A 13 18.84 -4.81 6.54
CA LEU A 13 19.57 -3.93 7.46
C LEU A 13 18.66 -2.91 8.18
N LEU A 14 17.42 -2.75 7.76
CA LEU A 14 16.41 -1.98 8.49
C LEU A 14 15.94 -2.71 9.76
N ALA A 15 16.10 -4.04 9.81
CA ALA A 15 15.77 -4.83 10.99
C ALA A 15 16.90 -4.73 12.03
N ARG A 16 16.59 -4.15 13.20
CA ARG A 16 17.56 -3.95 14.29
C ARG A 16 18.12 -5.28 14.83
N GLU A 17 17.36 -6.33 14.74
CA GLU A 17 17.75 -7.68 15.12
C GLU A 17 18.93 -8.22 14.32
N LEU A 18 19.14 -7.69 13.10
CA LEU A 18 20.25 -8.08 12.22
C LEU A 18 21.48 -7.17 12.38
N THR A 19 21.30 -5.94 12.84
CA THR A 19 22.37 -4.93 12.88
C THR A 19 22.83 -4.58 14.31
N GLY A 20 22.12 -5.05 15.33
CA GLY A 20 22.39 -4.68 16.71
C GLY A 20 22.03 -3.23 17.02
N LEU A 21 22.69 -2.65 18.04
CA LEU A 21 22.40 -1.29 18.51
C LEU A 21 22.93 -0.22 17.55
N ASP A 22 24.04 -0.49 16.87
CA ASP A 22 24.65 0.45 15.93
C ASP A 22 24.05 0.23 14.54
N PRO A 23 23.32 1.20 13.99
CA PRO A 23 22.75 1.07 12.65
C PRO A 23 23.87 1.12 11.61
N VAL A 24 23.91 0.11 10.73
CA VAL A 24 24.90 0.03 9.65
C VAL A 24 24.70 1.15 8.62
N ILE A 25 23.44 1.61 8.44
CA ILE A 25 23.08 2.73 7.55
C ILE A 25 22.05 3.61 8.28
N PRO A 26 22.51 4.50 9.19
CA PRO A 26 21.59 5.33 9.98
C PRO A 26 20.78 6.31 9.13
N GLU A 27 21.37 6.84 8.04
CA GLU A 27 20.71 7.77 7.13
C GLU A 27 19.55 7.11 6.41
N LEU A 28 19.71 5.88 5.92
CA LEU A 28 18.66 5.11 5.27
C LEU A 28 17.49 4.88 6.24
N ARG A 29 17.81 4.46 7.47
CA ARG A 29 16.79 4.20 8.49
C ARG A 29 16.00 5.45 8.83
N ARG A 30 16.69 6.59 9.02
CA ARG A 30 16.06 7.89 9.28
C ARG A 30 15.18 8.31 8.11
N ALA A 31 15.65 8.17 6.87
CA ALA A 31 14.89 8.50 5.68
C ALA A 31 13.60 7.68 5.57
N CYS A 32 13.67 6.35 5.80
CA CYS A 32 12.49 5.48 5.81
C CYS A 32 11.49 5.90 6.89
N ALA A 33 11.94 6.23 8.09
CA ALA A 33 11.08 6.72 9.17
C ALA A 33 10.37 8.02 8.77
N VAL A 34 11.11 9.00 8.23
CA VAL A 34 10.54 10.28 7.76
C VAL A 34 9.49 10.05 6.66
N ALA A 35 9.77 9.19 5.68
CA ALA A 35 8.82 8.90 4.61
C ALA A 35 7.54 8.23 5.14
N ALA A 36 7.67 7.26 6.06
CA ALA A 36 6.54 6.58 6.68
C ALA A 36 5.71 7.52 7.56
N GLU A 37 6.35 8.36 8.39
CA GLU A 37 5.66 9.38 9.17
C GLU A 37 4.87 10.39 8.29
N ARG A 38 5.44 10.81 7.17
CA ARG A 38 4.74 11.69 6.23
C ARG A 38 3.52 11.02 5.62
N LEU A 39 3.65 9.72 5.32
CA LEU A 39 2.52 8.91 4.84
C LEU A 39 1.40 8.88 5.89
N VAL A 40 1.72 8.60 7.14
CA VAL A 40 0.74 8.60 8.24
C VAL A 40 0.11 9.98 8.43
N ARG A 41 0.90 11.05 8.38
CA ARG A 41 0.39 12.44 8.47
C ARG A 41 -0.52 12.86 7.32
N SER A 42 -0.49 12.16 6.17
CA SER A 42 -1.46 12.39 5.10
C SER A 42 -2.89 11.94 5.47
N SER A 43 -3.04 11.38 6.67
CA SER A 43 -4.30 10.92 7.28
C SER A 43 -5.07 9.96 6.39
N PRO A 44 -4.47 8.86 5.91
CA PRO A 44 -5.19 7.83 5.16
C PRO A 44 -6.18 7.09 6.05
N GLU A 45 -7.27 6.60 5.47
CA GLU A 45 -8.22 5.68 6.13
C GLU A 45 -7.71 4.24 6.11
N VAL A 46 -6.90 3.90 5.10
CA VAL A 46 -6.23 2.62 4.95
C VAL A 46 -4.85 2.83 4.32
N ILE A 47 -3.84 2.08 4.77
CA ILE A 47 -2.54 2.04 4.10
C ILE A 47 -2.36 0.67 3.45
N ALA A 48 -2.11 0.67 2.14
CA ALA A 48 -1.67 -0.51 1.41
C ALA A 48 -0.14 -0.58 1.42
N VAL A 49 0.42 -1.68 1.93
CA VAL A 49 1.86 -2.00 1.84
C VAL A 49 2.04 -2.96 0.68
N VAL A 50 2.86 -2.57 -0.29
CA VAL A 50 3.13 -3.38 -1.49
C VAL A 50 4.62 -3.69 -1.56
N GLY A 51 4.97 -4.93 -1.85
CA GLY A 51 6.37 -5.31 -1.99
C GLY A 51 6.56 -6.63 -2.76
N PRO A 52 7.79 -6.95 -3.20
CA PRO A 52 8.06 -8.21 -3.86
C PRO A 52 7.83 -9.42 -2.94
N GLY A 53 7.44 -10.53 -3.53
CA GLY A 53 7.25 -11.78 -2.82
C GLY A 53 7.31 -13.00 -3.74
N ARG A 54 7.38 -14.19 -3.14
CA ARG A 54 7.41 -15.47 -3.90
C ARG A 54 6.11 -15.78 -4.63
N ARG A 55 5.02 -15.11 -4.27
CA ARG A 55 3.71 -15.21 -4.92
C ARG A 55 2.98 -13.86 -4.82
N THR A 56 2.09 -13.62 -5.75
CA THR A 56 1.13 -12.51 -5.66
C THR A 56 0.01 -12.91 -4.71
N ALA A 57 -0.10 -12.22 -3.57
CA ALA A 57 -1.08 -12.56 -2.53
C ALA A 57 -1.32 -11.39 -1.57
N VAL A 58 -2.53 -11.35 -1.02
CA VAL A 58 -2.85 -10.55 0.17
C VAL A 58 -2.50 -11.37 1.41
N TRP A 59 -1.90 -10.73 2.39
CA TRP A 59 -1.46 -11.33 3.64
C TRP A 59 -2.26 -10.80 4.82
N PRO A 60 -2.34 -11.57 5.94
CA PRO A 60 -3.03 -11.11 7.13
C PRO A 60 -2.46 -9.78 7.66
N ALA A 61 -3.34 -8.84 8.00
CA ALA A 61 -2.96 -7.50 8.44
C ALA A 61 -2.21 -7.50 9.79
N ASP A 62 -2.40 -8.53 10.61
CA ASP A 62 -1.72 -8.79 11.88
C ASP A 62 -0.42 -9.59 11.73
N GLY A 63 -0.04 -9.93 10.49
CA GLY A 63 1.18 -10.66 10.20
C GLY A 63 2.44 -9.92 10.68
N ARG A 64 3.50 -10.68 10.97
CA ARG A 64 4.74 -10.16 11.59
C ARG A 64 5.96 -10.36 10.72
N LEU A 65 6.93 -9.47 10.90
CA LEU A 65 8.25 -9.60 10.28
C LEU A 65 8.88 -10.93 10.67
N ASN A 66 9.30 -11.69 9.65
CA ASN A 66 9.96 -12.98 9.80
C ASN A 66 11.42 -12.85 9.35
N LEU A 67 12.34 -13.10 10.28
CA LEU A 67 13.80 -13.05 10.04
C LEU A 67 14.45 -14.44 10.08
N ALA A 68 13.67 -15.53 10.10
CA ALA A 68 14.19 -16.89 10.19
C ALA A 68 15.17 -17.26 9.06
N ALA A 69 15.04 -16.61 7.88
CA ALA A 69 15.98 -16.79 6.77
C ALA A 69 17.40 -16.26 7.07
N PHE A 70 17.58 -15.43 8.10
CA PHE A 70 18.87 -14.84 8.51
C PHE A 70 19.49 -15.52 9.73
N GLY A 71 18.83 -16.52 10.31
CA GLY A 71 19.33 -17.31 11.41
C GLY A 71 18.21 -17.88 12.28
N PRO A 72 18.35 -19.11 12.79
CA PRO A 72 17.29 -19.79 13.56
C PRO A 72 16.94 -19.09 14.88
N THR A 73 17.90 -18.43 15.52
CA THR A 73 17.70 -17.68 16.78
C THR A 73 16.91 -16.39 16.57
N LEU A 74 16.89 -15.84 15.37
CA LEU A 74 16.16 -14.60 15.05
C LEU A 74 14.66 -14.84 14.79
N GLY A 75 14.29 -16.10 14.51
CA GLY A 75 12.88 -16.52 14.38
C GLY A 75 12.21 -16.93 15.68
N THR A 76 12.98 -17.12 16.77
CA THR A 76 12.50 -17.70 18.04
C THR A 76 12.28 -16.68 19.16
N GLN A 77 12.54 -15.40 18.93
CA GLN A 77 12.27 -14.36 19.94
C GLN A 77 10.77 -14.12 20.10
N SER A 78 10.19 -14.86 21.04
CA SER A 78 8.77 -14.86 21.42
C SER A 78 7.88 -15.37 20.28
N GLU A 79 7.13 -16.46 20.49
CA GLU A 79 6.09 -16.94 19.57
C GLU A 79 5.40 -15.73 18.92
N PRO A 80 5.67 -15.39 17.65
CA PRO A 80 5.08 -14.19 17.06
C PRO A 80 3.58 -14.46 16.95
N ARG A 81 2.80 -13.75 17.73
CA ARG A 81 1.35 -13.69 17.49
C ARG A 81 1.15 -13.10 16.11
N GLY A 82 0.72 -13.90 15.15
CA GLY A 82 0.49 -13.51 13.76
C GLY A 82 1.24 -14.36 12.74
N SER A 83 0.76 -14.37 11.50
CA SER A 83 1.35 -15.13 10.40
C SER A 83 2.70 -14.53 9.97
N PRO A 84 3.71 -15.37 9.62
CA PRO A 84 4.98 -14.87 9.11
C PRO A 84 4.80 -14.18 7.75
N LEU A 85 5.25 -12.94 7.65
CA LEU A 85 5.20 -12.15 6.42
C LEU A 85 6.47 -12.32 5.57
N PRO A 86 6.38 -12.16 4.24
CA PRO A 86 7.54 -11.86 3.41
C PRO A 86 8.29 -10.66 3.95
N LEU A 87 9.63 -10.69 3.88
CA LEU A 87 10.49 -9.64 4.43
C LEU A 87 10.04 -8.21 4.05
N PRO A 88 9.74 -7.90 2.76
CA PRO A 88 9.31 -6.55 2.39
C PRO A 88 8.06 -6.10 3.13
N LEU A 89 7.05 -6.96 3.23
CA LEU A 89 5.80 -6.63 3.92
C LEU A 89 5.98 -6.52 5.42
N GLY A 90 6.81 -7.40 6.01
CA GLY A 90 7.13 -7.35 7.44
C GLY A 90 7.88 -6.08 7.83
N LEU A 91 8.85 -5.64 7.02
CA LEU A 91 9.55 -4.36 7.22
C LEU A 91 8.60 -3.18 7.04
N GLY A 92 7.74 -3.20 6.01
CA GLY A 92 6.76 -2.16 5.79
C GLY A 92 5.74 -2.05 6.93
N ALA A 93 5.24 -3.18 7.44
CA ALA A 93 4.34 -3.22 8.60
C ALA A 93 5.02 -2.63 9.84
N ARG A 94 6.29 -2.98 10.09
CA ARG A 94 7.09 -2.43 11.19
C ARG A 94 7.30 -0.92 11.06
N LEU A 95 7.62 -0.42 9.87
CA LEU A 95 7.77 1.02 9.64
C LEU A 95 6.48 1.79 9.98
N LEU A 96 5.31 1.22 9.65
CA LEU A 96 4.03 1.81 10.02
C LEU A 96 3.81 1.79 11.54
N ASP A 97 4.12 0.67 12.21
CA ASP A 97 4.01 0.56 13.67
C ASP A 97 4.93 1.57 14.38
N GLU A 98 6.19 1.67 13.95
CA GLU A 98 7.17 2.63 14.47
C GLU A 98 6.77 4.10 14.22
N SER A 99 5.99 4.36 13.15
CA SER A 99 5.43 5.69 12.83
C SER A 99 4.11 5.97 13.57
N GLY A 100 3.67 5.09 14.47
CA GLY A 100 2.45 5.24 15.26
C GLY A 100 1.16 5.00 14.49
N TYR A 101 1.19 4.34 13.34
CA TYR A 101 -0.02 4.02 12.58
C TYR A 101 -0.76 2.82 13.17
N THR A 102 -2.00 3.03 13.59
CA THR A 102 -2.88 2.02 14.18
C THR A 102 -4.11 1.71 13.31
N GLY A 103 -4.23 2.36 12.17
CA GLY A 103 -5.37 2.20 11.26
C GLY A 103 -5.33 0.90 10.45
N PRO A 104 -6.38 0.66 9.64
CA PRO A 104 -6.48 -0.48 8.75
C PRO A 104 -5.32 -0.53 7.75
N ARG A 105 -4.78 -1.74 7.53
CA ARG A 105 -3.72 -1.98 6.54
C ARG A 105 -4.04 -3.16 5.64
N LEU A 106 -3.62 -3.09 4.38
CA LEU A 106 -3.62 -4.19 3.43
C LEU A 106 -2.18 -4.51 3.07
N LEU A 107 -1.78 -5.78 3.20
CA LEU A 107 -0.42 -6.24 2.91
C LEU A 107 -0.45 -7.07 1.63
N GLN A 108 0.16 -6.54 0.55
CA GLN A 108 0.13 -7.12 -0.79
C GLN A 108 1.54 -7.48 -1.26
N SER A 109 1.84 -8.76 -1.43
CA SER A 109 3.03 -9.18 -2.16
C SER A 109 2.75 -9.35 -3.65
N VAL A 110 3.78 -9.10 -4.47
CA VAL A 110 3.71 -9.23 -5.92
C VAL A 110 4.88 -10.09 -6.40
N HIS A 111 4.58 -11.13 -7.18
CA HIS A 111 5.60 -12.02 -7.73
C HIS A 111 6.44 -11.32 -8.82
N SER A 112 7.73 -11.62 -8.89
CA SER A 112 8.64 -10.99 -9.88
C SER A 112 8.22 -11.24 -11.33
N GLY A 113 7.58 -12.37 -11.63
CA GLY A 113 7.05 -12.71 -12.95
C GLY A 113 5.68 -12.09 -13.27
N GLU A 114 5.08 -11.30 -12.39
CA GLU A 114 3.78 -10.70 -12.65
C GLU A 114 3.83 -9.78 -13.89
N PRO A 115 2.92 -9.93 -14.86
CA PRO A 115 2.89 -9.04 -16.03
C PRO A 115 2.65 -7.57 -15.65
N ALA A 116 3.28 -6.64 -16.35
CA ALA A 116 3.13 -5.20 -16.11
C ALA A 116 1.66 -4.74 -16.07
N ALA A 117 0.85 -5.25 -17.02
CA ALA A 117 -0.58 -4.92 -17.06
C ALA A 117 -1.34 -5.37 -15.80
N ALA A 118 -0.98 -6.52 -15.22
CA ALA A 118 -1.57 -7.01 -13.97
C ALA A 118 -1.13 -6.16 -12.78
N CYS A 119 0.16 -5.79 -12.71
CA CYS A 119 0.67 -4.87 -11.68
C CYS A 119 -0.04 -3.52 -11.74
N MET A 120 -0.22 -2.95 -12.93
CA MET A 120 -0.92 -1.68 -13.09
C MET A 120 -2.40 -1.75 -12.71
N ARG A 121 -3.10 -2.84 -13.06
CA ARG A 121 -4.48 -3.06 -12.60
C ARG A 121 -4.54 -3.15 -11.07
N MET A 122 -3.65 -3.92 -10.46
CA MET A 122 -3.56 -4.00 -9.00
C MET A 122 -3.38 -2.61 -8.37
N GLY A 123 -2.51 -1.76 -8.93
CA GLY A 123 -2.36 -0.38 -8.46
C GLY A 123 -3.65 0.44 -8.58
N ALA A 124 -4.38 0.30 -9.69
CA ALA A 124 -5.66 0.95 -9.88
C ALA A 124 -6.71 0.47 -8.87
N ASP A 125 -6.73 -0.83 -8.56
CA ASP A 125 -7.64 -1.43 -7.56
C ASP A 125 -7.31 -0.94 -6.15
N LEU A 126 -6.02 -0.91 -5.78
CA LEU A 126 -5.58 -0.38 -4.48
C LEU A 126 -6.04 1.06 -4.25
N ARG A 127 -6.08 1.89 -5.28
CA ARG A 127 -6.55 3.28 -5.20
C ARG A 127 -8.02 3.40 -4.80
N THR A 128 -8.80 2.35 -4.99
CA THR A 128 -10.26 2.33 -4.73
C THR A 128 -10.62 1.69 -3.39
N LEU A 129 -9.64 1.25 -2.60
CA LEU A 129 -9.88 0.60 -1.29
C LEU A 129 -10.69 1.46 -0.32
N SER A 130 -10.55 2.78 -0.43
CA SER A 130 -11.22 3.76 0.42
C SER A 130 -11.19 5.14 -0.25
N ASP A 131 -11.90 6.10 0.30
CA ASP A 131 -11.83 7.50 -0.14
C ASP A 131 -10.43 8.09 0.03
N ARG A 132 -9.67 7.64 1.04
CA ARG A 132 -8.34 8.12 1.40
C ARG A 132 -7.38 6.94 1.62
N VAL A 133 -6.57 6.64 0.62
CA VAL A 133 -5.62 5.52 0.65
C VAL A 133 -4.19 6.04 0.72
N GLY A 134 -3.43 5.55 1.68
CA GLY A 134 -1.97 5.67 1.71
C GLY A 134 -1.32 4.47 1.02
N LEU A 135 -0.19 4.69 0.36
CA LEU A 135 0.56 3.61 -0.28
C LEU A 135 1.99 3.57 0.25
N LEU A 136 2.40 2.48 0.88
CA LEU A 136 3.80 2.19 1.24
C LEU A 136 4.34 1.16 0.27
N VAL A 137 5.29 1.58 -0.58
CA VAL A 137 5.90 0.73 -1.61
C VAL A 137 7.27 0.30 -1.13
N MET A 138 7.39 -0.99 -0.80
CA MET A 138 8.64 -1.61 -0.40
C MET A 138 9.36 -2.12 -1.66
N THR A 139 10.34 -1.36 -2.14
CA THR A 139 11.00 -1.63 -3.43
C THR A 139 12.43 -1.08 -3.46
N ASP A 140 13.26 -1.67 -4.29
CA ASP A 140 14.64 -1.29 -4.56
C ASP A 140 14.88 -1.15 -6.06
N GLY A 141 16.09 -0.74 -6.43
CA GLY A 141 16.58 -0.78 -7.80
C GLY A 141 17.42 -2.01 -8.07
N SER A 142 18.47 -1.85 -8.92
CA SER A 142 19.38 -2.94 -9.28
C SER A 142 20.21 -3.40 -8.08
N ALA A 143 20.61 -4.67 -8.11
CA ALA A 143 21.57 -5.23 -7.15
C ALA A 143 22.91 -5.57 -7.83
N CYS A 144 23.32 -4.73 -8.80
CA CYS A 144 24.48 -4.95 -9.69
C CYS A 144 25.37 -3.70 -9.81
N ARG A 145 25.48 -2.88 -8.73
CA ARG A 145 26.17 -1.58 -8.75
C ARG A 145 27.67 -1.66 -8.42
N SER A 146 28.16 -2.79 -7.94
CA SER A 146 29.57 -2.96 -7.58
C SER A 146 30.05 -4.39 -7.80
N LEU A 147 31.38 -4.60 -7.78
CA LEU A 147 31.96 -5.94 -7.88
C LEU A 147 31.58 -6.86 -6.71
N ARG A 148 31.17 -6.29 -5.57
CA ARG A 148 30.73 -7.03 -4.37
C ARG A 148 29.21 -7.07 -4.23
N ALA A 149 28.48 -6.52 -5.21
CA ALA A 149 27.02 -6.57 -5.23
C ALA A 149 26.51 -8.02 -5.35
N PRO A 150 25.30 -8.32 -4.88
CA PRO A 150 24.70 -9.66 -5.01
C PRO A 150 24.68 -10.19 -6.45
N GLY A 151 24.44 -9.33 -7.45
CA GLY A 151 24.44 -9.65 -8.88
C GLY A 151 25.75 -9.33 -9.58
N HIS A 152 26.82 -9.00 -8.82
CA HIS A 152 28.07 -8.51 -9.35
C HIS A 152 27.90 -7.20 -10.15
N LEU A 153 28.98 -6.63 -10.69
CA LEU A 153 28.91 -5.39 -11.45
C LEU A 153 28.34 -5.62 -12.85
N ASP A 154 27.26 -4.96 -13.17
CA ASP A 154 26.72 -4.85 -14.52
C ASP A 154 26.68 -3.37 -14.96
N PRO A 155 27.36 -2.98 -16.06
CA PRO A 155 27.41 -1.58 -16.49
C PRO A 155 26.03 -0.97 -16.80
N ARG A 156 25.04 -1.78 -17.11
CA ARG A 156 23.66 -1.34 -17.40
C ARG A 156 22.88 -0.92 -16.14
N ALA A 157 23.36 -1.33 -14.96
CA ALA A 157 22.66 -1.08 -13.70
C ALA A 157 22.52 0.42 -13.39
N ALA A 158 23.56 1.20 -13.68
CA ALA A 158 23.55 2.64 -13.44
C ALA A 158 22.47 3.36 -14.26
N ASP A 159 22.37 3.06 -15.54
CA ASP A 159 21.39 3.67 -16.44
C ASP A 159 19.97 3.23 -16.09
N PHE A 160 19.78 1.95 -15.72
CA PHE A 160 18.49 1.45 -15.26
C PHE A 160 18.01 2.19 -14.01
N ASP A 161 18.86 2.34 -13.00
CA ASP A 161 18.52 3.03 -11.76
C ASP A 161 18.32 4.53 -11.95
N ALA A 162 19.03 5.15 -12.91
CA ALA A 162 18.81 6.55 -13.27
C ALA A 162 17.40 6.78 -13.84
N VAL A 163 16.84 5.81 -14.57
CA VAL A 163 15.43 5.87 -15.03
C VAL A 163 14.46 5.83 -13.85
N LEU A 164 14.70 4.96 -12.84
CA LEU A 164 13.88 4.91 -11.62
C LEU A 164 13.93 6.25 -10.87
N GLU A 165 15.14 6.74 -10.61
CA GLU A 165 15.34 8.01 -9.92
C GLU A 165 14.69 9.16 -10.69
N GLY A 166 14.91 9.24 -12.00
CA GLY A 166 14.37 10.29 -12.86
C GLY A 166 12.84 10.31 -12.86
N ALA A 167 12.20 9.15 -12.92
CA ALA A 167 10.75 9.03 -12.85
C ALA A 167 10.19 9.55 -11.51
N VAL A 168 10.83 9.16 -10.39
CA VAL A 168 10.42 9.62 -9.06
C VAL A 168 10.69 11.11 -8.91
N ARG A 169 11.90 11.59 -9.23
CA ARG A 169 12.31 12.99 -9.09
C ARG A 169 11.45 13.93 -9.95
N GLY A 170 11.15 13.52 -11.18
CA GLY A 170 10.32 14.29 -12.11
C GLY A 170 8.82 14.22 -11.82
N GLY A 171 8.39 13.32 -10.93
CA GLY A 171 6.96 13.11 -10.66
C GLY A 171 6.20 12.50 -11.84
N ASP A 172 6.91 11.95 -12.83
CA ASP A 172 6.34 11.23 -13.96
C ASP A 172 6.68 9.73 -13.85
N LEU A 173 5.69 8.95 -13.45
CA LEU A 173 5.83 7.50 -13.30
C LEU A 173 5.58 6.72 -14.60
N GLY A 174 5.43 7.41 -15.75
CA GLY A 174 5.28 6.80 -17.07
C GLY A 174 6.36 5.77 -17.40
N PRO A 175 7.66 6.09 -17.24
CA PRO A 175 8.77 5.15 -17.48
C PRO A 175 8.66 3.84 -16.69
N LEU A 176 8.11 3.87 -15.47
CA LEU A 176 7.97 2.67 -14.64
C LEU A 176 6.96 1.65 -15.22
N ARG A 177 6.02 2.09 -16.03
CA ARG A 177 4.99 1.23 -16.66
C ARG A 177 5.56 0.29 -17.70
N VAL A 178 6.62 0.73 -18.38
CA VAL A 178 7.23 0.05 -19.53
C VAL A 178 8.61 -0.56 -19.20
N MET A 179 8.91 -0.74 -17.91
CA MET A 179 10.16 -1.36 -17.47
C MET A 179 10.33 -2.74 -18.11
N ASP A 180 11.48 -2.98 -18.74
CA ASP A 180 11.82 -4.28 -19.32
C ASP A 180 11.98 -5.31 -18.21
N ALA A 181 11.10 -6.31 -18.21
CA ALA A 181 11.08 -7.37 -17.20
C ALA A 181 12.33 -8.29 -17.28
N ARG A 182 12.87 -8.50 -18.49
CA ARG A 182 14.07 -9.30 -18.70
C ARG A 182 15.30 -8.59 -18.13
N LEU A 183 15.49 -7.32 -18.52
CA LEU A 183 16.59 -6.51 -18.00
C LEU A 183 16.51 -6.34 -16.48
N ALA A 184 15.32 -6.09 -15.94
CA ALA A 184 15.10 -6.02 -14.49
C ALA A 184 15.47 -7.33 -13.78
N GLY A 185 15.17 -8.48 -14.41
CA GLY A 185 15.56 -9.80 -13.91
C GLY A 185 17.09 -10.01 -13.93
N GLU A 186 17.77 -9.65 -15.01
CA GLU A 186 19.22 -9.72 -15.17
C GLU A 186 19.93 -8.82 -14.14
N LEU A 187 19.38 -7.64 -13.84
CA LEU A 187 19.90 -6.69 -12.87
C LEU A 187 19.44 -6.95 -11.42
N LEU A 188 18.74 -8.07 -11.17
CA LEU A 188 18.21 -8.46 -9.87
C LEU A 188 17.27 -7.41 -9.23
N VAL A 189 16.50 -6.68 -10.03
CA VAL A 189 15.50 -5.71 -9.55
C VAL A 189 14.24 -6.47 -9.09
N ALA A 190 14.29 -7.02 -7.89
CA ALA A 190 13.15 -7.75 -7.32
C ALA A 190 11.90 -6.86 -7.15
N GLY A 191 12.12 -5.57 -6.96
CA GLY A 191 11.10 -4.55 -6.78
C GLY A 191 10.34 -4.13 -8.03
N ARG A 192 10.73 -4.58 -9.26
CA ARG A 192 10.05 -4.17 -10.51
C ARG A 192 8.53 -4.20 -10.45
N PRO A 193 7.87 -5.29 -9.99
CA PRO A 193 6.42 -5.31 -9.94
C PRO A 193 5.82 -4.26 -9.02
N ALA A 194 6.46 -3.98 -7.88
CA ALA A 194 5.99 -2.96 -6.95
C ALA A 194 6.09 -1.54 -7.55
N TRP A 195 7.14 -1.25 -8.33
CA TRP A 195 7.24 -0.02 -9.12
C TRP A 195 6.09 0.12 -10.11
N GLN A 196 5.71 -0.97 -10.78
CA GLN A 196 4.59 -0.97 -11.73
C GLN A 196 3.22 -0.86 -11.04
N VAL A 197 3.06 -1.43 -9.84
CA VAL A 197 1.87 -1.20 -9.01
C VAL A 197 1.75 0.27 -8.63
N LEU A 198 2.85 0.90 -8.21
CA LEU A 198 2.89 2.34 -7.93
C LEU A 198 2.45 3.15 -9.15
N ALA A 199 3.01 2.87 -10.34
CA ALA A 199 2.64 3.56 -11.56
C ALA A 199 1.17 3.37 -11.97
N GLY A 200 0.57 2.23 -11.62
CA GLY A 200 -0.86 1.95 -11.78
C GLY A 200 -1.74 2.72 -10.80
N ALA A 201 -1.28 2.86 -9.55
CA ALA A 201 -2.00 3.61 -8.52
C ALA A 201 -2.03 5.13 -8.77
N MET A 202 -1.04 5.66 -9.51
CA MET A 202 -0.85 7.09 -9.75
C MET A 202 -0.86 7.44 -11.26
N PRO A 203 -1.97 7.22 -11.98
CA PRO A 203 -2.01 7.46 -13.41
C PRO A 203 -2.05 8.96 -13.74
N GLY A 204 -1.15 9.41 -14.62
CA GLY A 204 -1.28 10.69 -15.35
C GLY A 204 -1.31 11.96 -14.49
N ARG A 205 -0.72 11.95 -13.29
CA ARG A 205 -0.67 13.12 -12.41
C ARG A 205 0.75 13.67 -12.31
N ALA A 206 0.88 14.99 -12.33
CA ALA A 206 2.06 15.65 -11.82
C ALA A 206 2.11 15.41 -10.30
N LEU A 207 3.21 14.82 -9.83
CA LEU A 207 3.38 14.50 -8.42
C LEU A 207 4.35 15.50 -7.79
N ARG A 208 4.03 15.95 -6.58
CA ARG A 208 5.04 16.54 -5.71
C ARG A 208 5.88 15.41 -5.13
N THR A 209 7.17 15.49 -5.32
CA THR A 209 8.09 14.45 -4.91
C THR A 209 9.18 15.01 -4.02
N GLU A 210 9.63 14.22 -3.05
CA GLU A 210 10.75 14.56 -2.18
C GLU A 210 11.56 13.29 -1.96
N ILE A 211 12.81 13.29 -2.41
CA ILE A 211 13.76 12.20 -2.20
C ILE A 211 14.49 12.46 -0.88
N HIS A 212 14.37 11.51 0.04
CA HIS A 212 14.99 11.58 1.37
C HIS A 212 16.33 10.83 1.44
N TYR A 213 16.52 9.83 0.56
CA TYR A 213 17.75 9.05 0.48
C TYR A 213 17.91 8.46 -0.92
N LYS A 214 19.16 8.44 -1.40
CA LYS A 214 19.57 7.74 -2.61
C LYS A 214 21.03 7.34 -2.47
N ASP A 215 21.30 6.04 -2.52
CA ASP A 215 22.67 5.50 -2.48
C ASP A 215 22.68 4.01 -2.86
N ASP A 216 23.88 3.43 -3.05
CA ASP A 216 24.07 2.01 -3.32
C ASP A 216 25.17 1.38 -2.42
N PRO A 217 25.07 1.51 -1.08
CA PRO A 217 26.16 1.22 -0.14
C PRO A 217 26.69 -0.22 -0.20
N PHE A 218 25.88 -1.18 -0.67
CA PHE A 218 26.25 -2.60 -0.83
C PHE A 218 26.09 -3.08 -2.27
N GLY A 219 26.13 -2.14 -3.22
CA GLY A 219 25.90 -2.43 -4.62
C GLY A 219 24.45 -2.72 -4.96
N VAL A 220 23.53 -2.41 -4.05
CA VAL A 220 22.07 -2.42 -4.27
C VAL A 220 21.56 -0.99 -4.23
N PHE A 221 20.90 -0.56 -5.29
CA PHE A 221 20.38 0.80 -5.36
C PHE A 221 19.16 0.98 -4.46
N TYR A 222 19.26 1.87 -3.49
CA TYR A 222 18.21 2.26 -2.56
C TYR A 222 17.71 3.67 -2.85
N LEU A 223 16.41 3.81 -2.91
CA LEU A 223 15.72 5.09 -3.05
C LEU A 223 14.64 5.20 -1.99
N VAL A 224 14.67 6.26 -1.18
CA VAL A 224 13.59 6.60 -0.27
C VAL A 224 12.98 7.92 -0.70
N ALA A 225 11.68 7.92 -0.93
CA ALA A 225 10.98 9.11 -1.37
C ALA A 225 9.56 9.17 -0.80
N TRP A 226 9.05 10.38 -0.72
CA TRP A 226 7.65 10.66 -0.48
C TRP A 226 7.05 11.35 -1.70
N LEU A 227 5.84 10.91 -2.09
CA LEU A 227 5.10 11.45 -3.21
C LEU A 227 3.68 11.78 -2.78
N ALA A 228 3.15 12.90 -3.27
CA ALA A 228 1.74 13.24 -3.17
C ALA A 228 1.21 13.70 -4.53
N GLY A 229 -0.04 13.36 -4.82
CA GLY A 229 -0.74 14.03 -5.91
C GLY A 229 -0.92 15.51 -5.55
N GLU A 230 -0.87 16.41 -6.54
CA GLU A 230 -1.34 17.77 -6.28
C GLU A 230 -2.77 17.68 -5.75
N LEU A 231 -2.98 18.25 -4.58
CA LEU A 231 -4.32 18.46 -4.06
C LEU A 231 -4.99 19.42 -5.04
N GLY A 232 -5.81 18.90 -5.94
CA GLY A 232 -6.78 19.74 -6.63
C GLY A 232 -7.56 20.52 -5.55
N PRO A 233 -8.04 21.74 -5.84
CA PRO A 233 -8.67 22.59 -4.85
C PRO A 233 -9.68 21.77 -4.06
N VAL A 234 -9.50 21.74 -2.72
CA VAL A 234 -10.38 21.07 -1.78
C VAL A 234 -11.79 21.56 -2.10
N ARG A 235 -12.61 20.76 -2.75
CA ARG A 235 -14.04 21.03 -2.83
C ARG A 235 -14.55 20.99 -1.39
N ARG A 236 -14.56 22.12 -0.72
CA ARG A 236 -15.28 22.27 0.54
C ARG A 236 -16.70 21.79 0.25
N ARG A 237 -17.09 20.65 0.81
CA ARG A 237 -18.50 20.29 0.85
C ARG A 237 -19.22 21.51 1.41
N ALA A 238 -20.06 22.13 0.59
CA ALA A 238 -20.94 23.19 1.06
C ALA A 238 -21.67 22.62 2.29
N ARG A 239 -21.52 23.31 3.43
CA ARG A 239 -22.35 23.02 4.61
C ARG A 239 -23.78 23.04 4.10
N PRO A 240 -24.62 22.02 4.40
CA PRO A 240 -26.04 22.12 4.10
C PRO A 240 -26.53 23.40 4.77
N GLY A 241 -27.01 24.32 3.96
CA GLY A 241 -27.62 25.55 4.44
C GLY A 241 -28.79 25.19 5.38
N PRO A 242 -29.13 26.08 6.34
CA PRO A 242 -30.27 25.81 7.22
C PRO A 242 -31.49 25.51 6.40
N ALA A 243 -32.12 24.36 6.69
CA ALA A 243 -33.35 23.92 6.03
C ALA A 243 -34.38 25.05 6.08
N ALA A 244 -34.74 25.58 4.91
CA ALA A 244 -35.83 26.54 4.79
C ALA A 244 -37.07 25.95 5.45
N ALA A 245 -37.58 26.60 6.48
CA ALA A 245 -38.78 26.23 7.17
C ALA A 245 -39.94 26.18 6.16
N ARG A 246 -40.54 25.00 5.97
CA ARG A 246 -41.75 24.83 5.17
C ARG A 246 -42.89 25.59 5.86
N PRO A 247 -43.64 26.46 5.15
CA PRO A 247 -44.80 27.11 5.74
C PRO A 247 -45.86 26.08 6.14
N ALA A 248 -46.39 26.24 7.34
CA ALA A 248 -47.46 25.42 7.93
C ALA A 248 -48.67 25.41 7.01
N ARG A 249 -49.07 24.23 6.49
CA ARG A 249 -50.34 24.07 5.83
C ARG A 249 -51.46 24.13 6.86
N CYS A 250 -52.34 25.12 6.67
CA CYS A 250 -53.57 25.33 7.38
C CYS A 250 -54.44 24.05 7.37
N ARG A 251 -54.72 23.50 8.54
CA ARG A 251 -55.67 22.40 8.73
C ARG A 251 -57.07 22.91 8.45
N ARG A 252 -57.72 22.48 7.39
CA ARG A 252 -59.16 22.55 7.25
C ARG A 252 -59.77 21.39 8.04
N SER A 253 -60.64 21.76 9.00
CA SER A 253 -61.55 20.89 9.76
C SER A 253 -62.45 20.08 8.83
N ARG A 254 -62.50 18.78 9.00
CA ARG A 254 -63.63 17.95 8.52
C ARG A 254 -64.23 17.19 9.71
N GLN A 255 -65.48 17.30 9.81
CA GLN A 255 -66.40 16.64 10.77
C GLN A 255 -66.48 15.12 10.53
N PRO A 256 -67.02 14.38 11.54
CA PRO A 256 -67.03 12.93 11.57
C PRO A 256 -68.28 12.32 10.90
N GLY A 257 -68.06 11.14 10.33
CA GLY A 257 -69.19 10.34 9.80
C GLY A 257 -68.66 9.02 9.23
N ASP A 258 -68.98 8.06 9.93
CA ASP A 258 -69.50 6.74 9.64
C ASP A 258 -68.62 5.51 9.64
N VAL A 259 -68.99 4.63 10.47
CA VAL A 259 -68.66 3.27 10.83
C VAL A 259 -69.02 2.31 9.69
N THR A 260 -68.14 1.42 9.32
CA THR A 260 -68.47 0.01 9.02
C THR A 260 -67.27 -0.89 9.01
N VAL A 261 -67.26 -1.88 9.88
CA VAL A 261 -66.52 -3.17 9.84
C VAL A 261 -67.54 -4.16 9.21
N PRO A 262 -67.19 -5.22 8.46
CA PRO A 262 -66.34 -6.32 8.92
C PRO A 262 -65.57 -7.09 7.80
N ASN A 263 -64.64 -7.88 8.11
CA ASN A 263 -64.59 -9.33 8.06
C ASN A 263 -63.26 -9.93 7.67
N ARG A 264 -62.72 -10.76 8.52
CA ARG A 264 -61.72 -11.81 8.25
C ARG A 264 -62.41 -12.99 7.56
N PRO A 265 -61.77 -13.96 6.90
CA PRO A 265 -60.76 -14.90 7.36
C PRO A 265 -59.75 -15.27 6.25
N GLY A 266 -58.71 -15.98 6.41
CA GLY A 266 -58.21 -17.03 7.19
C GLY A 266 -57.07 -17.75 6.49
N VAL A 267 -56.13 -18.24 7.26
CA VAL A 267 -55.42 -19.53 7.15
C VAL A 267 -54.60 -19.88 5.88
N ALA A 268 -53.28 -20.07 6.01
CA ALA A 268 -52.69 -21.43 6.02
C ALA A 268 -51.14 -21.39 6.16
N VAL A 269 -50.72 -22.10 7.15
CA VAL A 269 -49.37 -22.59 7.44
C VAL A 269 -49.05 -23.72 6.46
N ARG A 270 -47.83 -23.75 5.93
CA ARG A 270 -47.15 -25.02 5.64
C ARG A 270 -45.66 -24.90 5.89
N ARG A 271 -45.20 -25.72 6.85
CA ARG A 271 -43.87 -26.23 7.07
C ARG A 271 -43.60 -27.37 6.07
N ASP A 272 -42.32 -27.56 5.75
CA ASP A 272 -41.53 -28.80 5.57
C ASP A 272 -40.59 -28.64 4.37
N ARG A 273 -39.40 -29.10 4.31
CA ARG A 273 -38.57 -30.16 4.87
C ARG A 273 -37.11 -29.96 4.40
N ARG A 274 -36.23 -30.22 5.29
CA ARG A 274 -34.93 -30.89 5.17
C ARG A 274 -34.53 -31.39 3.77
N TRP A 275 -33.24 -31.08 3.43
CA TRP A 275 -32.39 -32.07 2.74
C TRP A 275 -31.02 -32.11 3.43
N ARG A 276 -30.64 -33.38 3.76
CA ARG A 276 -29.33 -33.79 4.26
C ARG A 276 -28.50 -34.30 3.09
N SER A 277 -27.15 -34.22 3.28
CA SER A 277 -26.10 -35.14 2.84
C SER A 277 -25.87 -35.37 1.34
N GLY A 278 -24.60 -35.15 1.00
CA GLY A 278 -23.85 -35.56 -0.17
C GLY A 278 -22.51 -34.90 -0.15
#